data_2f728d3b2a5fd654660fdd87d66ffda8
#
_entry.id   2f728d3b2a5fd654660fdd87d66ffda8
#
_cell.length_a   1.000
_cell.length_b   1.000
_cell.length_c   1.000
_cell.angle_alpha   90.00
_cell.angle_beta   90.00
_cell.angle_gamma   90.00
#
_symmetry.space_group_name_H-M   'P 1'
#
loop_
_entity.id
_entity.type
_entity.pdbx_description
1 polymer ?
#
loop_
_entity_poly.entity_id
_entity_poly.type
_entity_poly.pdbx_seq_one_letter_code
_entity_poly.pdbx_strand_id
1 'polypeptide(L)'
;MLLAALTTGAQDATAQTQNAPSERAATLRFGYFSYQDVLQSSPDYATIQQNIETLRGKYQAEMKRATDEFNLKYEAFLDGLKDFAPAIRVKRQAELQELMEKNMAFKQEAARLLQKAETDAMAPLKARLNQAVAKVGEQKGLAFILNTDNNAAPYLNPALGENVSAAISAELK
;
A
#
# COMPACT_ATOMS: atom_id res chain seq x y z
N MET A 1 -84.61 -49.61 20.01
CA MET A 1 -84.65 -48.37 19.22
C MET A 1 -84.08 -47.28 20.05
N LEU A 2 -82.82 -47.04 19.86
CA LEU A 2 -82.05 -45.98 20.62
C LEU A 2 -81.35 -45.13 19.62
N LEU A 3 -81.63 -43.83 19.62
CA LEU A 3 -80.96 -42.78 18.88
C LEU A 3 -79.75 -42.29 19.73
N ALA A 4 -78.62 -42.38 19.17
CA ALA A 4 -77.42 -41.79 19.78
C ALA A 4 -77.11 -40.44 19.08
N ALA A 5 -77.12 -39.37 19.83
CA ALA A 5 -76.69 -38.04 19.38
C ALA A 5 -75.19 -37.86 19.57
N LEU A 6 -74.51 -37.59 18.48
CA LEU A 6 -73.08 -37.14 18.51
C LEU A 6 -73.03 -35.64 18.68
N THR A 7 -72.49 -35.20 19.80
CA THR A 7 -72.10 -33.80 20.03
C THR A 7 -70.67 -33.57 19.55
N THR A 8 -70.56 -32.76 18.52
CA THR A 8 -69.26 -32.32 18.00
C THR A 8 -68.72 -31.16 18.90
N GLY A 9 -67.67 -31.41 19.66
CA GLY A 9 -66.95 -30.36 20.38
C GLY A 9 -66.04 -29.61 19.46
N ALA A 10 -66.29 -28.34 19.26
CA ALA A 10 -65.39 -27.42 18.62
C ALA A 10 -64.21 -27.07 19.61
N GLN A 11 -63.01 -27.46 19.29
CA GLN A 11 -61.83 -27.03 19.99
C GLN A 11 -61.35 -25.68 19.42
N ASP A 12 -61.54 -24.65 20.22
CA ASP A 12 -60.94 -23.34 20.00
C ASP A 12 -59.37 -23.46 20.09
N ALA A 13 -58.74 -23.42 18.95
CA ALA A 13 -57.30 -23.29 18.88
C ALA A 13 -56.92 -21.82 19.11
N THR A 14 -56.69 -21.45 20.35
CA THR A 14 -56.03 -20.19 20.69
C THR A 14 -54.63 -20.19 20.13
N ALA A 15 -54.44 -19.51 19.01
CA ALA A 15 -53.11 -19.18 18.46
C ALA A 15 -52.37 -18.29 19.47
N GLN A 16 -51.47 -18.89 20.24
CA GLN A 16 -50.49 -18.13 20.99
C GLN A 16 -49.52 -17.48 20.00
N THR A 17 -49.75 -16.20 19.73
CA THR A 17 -48.77 -15.36 19.08
C THR A 17 -47.59 -15.23 20.02
N GLN A 18 -46.56 -16.06 19.85
CA GLN A 18 -45.26 -15.86 20.49
C GLN A 18 -44.69 -14.58 19.91
N ASN A 19 -44.80 -13.49 20.66
CA ASN A 19 -43.96 -12.34 20.51
C ASN A 19 -42.51 -12.78 20.83
N ALA A 20 -41.82 -13.30 19.83
CA ALA A 20 -40.36 -13.36 19.88
C ALA A 20 -39.84 -11.92 20.08
N PRO A 21 -38.96 -11.67 21.05
CA PRO A 21 -38.36 -10.36 21.16
C PRO A 21 -37.66 -10.09 19.84
N SER A 22 -38.11 -9.06 19.14
CA SER A 22 -37.44 -8.52 17.97
C SER A 22 -36.03 -8.13 18.46
N GLU A 23 -35.04 -9.04 18.30
CA GLU A 23 -33.64 -8.67 18.34
C GLU A 23 -33.54 -7.54 17.33
N ARG A 24 -33.38 -6.32 17.85
CA ARG A 24 -33.01 -5.20 17.00
C ARG A 24 -31.75 -5.64 16.29
N ALA A 25 -31.89 -6.01 15.02
CA ALA A 25 -30.78 -6.28 14.14
C ALA A 25 -29.86 -5.07 14.31
N ALA A 26 -28.73 -5.26 15.01
CA ALA A 26 -27.76 -4.20 15.24
C ALA A 26 -27.40 -3.66 13.86
N THR A 27 -27.80 -2.42 13.58
CA THR A 27 -27.59 -1.83 12.27
C THR A 27 -26.08 -1.83 12.02
N LEU A 28 -25.62 -2.64 11.09
CA LEU A 28 -24.22 -2.84 10.81
C LEU A 28 -23.64 -1.51 10.28
N ARG A 29 -22.87 -0.80 11.13
CA ARG A 29 -22.21 0.43 10.77
C ARG A 29 -20.79 0.12 10.33
N PHE A 30 -20.31 0.83 9.31
CA PHE A 30 -18.95 0.69 8.83
C PHE A 30 -18.26 2.06 8.66
N GLY A 31 -16.94 2.06 8.73
CA GLY A 31 -16.13 3.21 8.39
C GLY A 31 -15.57 3.10 6.98
N TYR A 32 -15.15 4.22 6.42
CA TYR A 32 -14.36 4.25 5.21
C TYR A 32 -13.37 5.40 5.21
N PHE A 33 -12.25 5.23 4.53
CA PHE A 33 -11.22 6.25 4.37
C PHE A 33 -10.31 5.92 3.19
N SER A 34 -9.59 6.93 2.67
CA SER A 34 -8.47 6.70 1.77
C SER A 34 -7.21 6.46 2.61
N TYR A 35 -6.66 5.27 2.50
CA TYR A 35 -5.42 4.89 3.19
C TYR A 35 -4.26 5.78 2.74
N GLN A 36 -4.19 6.04 1.42
CA GLN A 36 -3.15 6.86 0.83
C GLN A 36 -3.23 8.31 1.27
N ASP A 37 -4.43 8.92 1.29
CA ASP A 37 -4.59 10.32 1.70
C ASP A 37 -4.20 10.52 3.17
N VAL A 38 -4.63 9.63 4.05
CA VAL A 38 -4.27 9.68 5.47
C VAL A 38 -2.77 9.48 5.67
N LEU A 39 -2.16 8.52 4.97
CA LEU A 39 -0.74 8.27 5.01
C LEU A 39 0.06 9.50 4.56
N GLN A 40 -0.31 10.10 3.43
CA GLN A 40 0.35 11.28 2.87
C GLN A 40 0.16 12.55 3.71
N SER A 41 -0.93 12.65 4.48
CA SER A 41 -1.16 13.77 5.38
C SER A 41 -0.27 13.76 6.62
N SER A 42 0.43 12.66 6.89
CA SER A 42 1.34 12.55 8.03
C SER A 42 2.64 13.34 7.79
N PRO A 43 3.11 14.15 8.77
CA PRO A 43 4.40 14.82 8.70
C PRO A 43 5.59 13.85 8.47
N ASP A 44 5.50 12.65 9.04
CA ASP A 44 6.51 11.60 8.87
C ASP A 44 6.62 11.14 7.41
N TYR A 45 5.48 11.09 6.69
CA TYR A 45 5.48 10.76 5.26
C TYR A 45 6.33 11.74 4.45
N ALA A 46 6.14 13.04 4.66
CA ALA A 46 6.91 14.07 3.96
C ALA A 46 8.41 13.94 4.26
N THR A 47 8.78 13.69 5.51
CA THR A 47 10.17 13.48 5.94
C THR A 47 10.77 12.24 5.28
N ILE A 48 10.05 11.13 5.24
CA ILE A 48 10.49 9.90 4.56
C ILE A 48 10.72 10.16 3.08
N GLN A 49 9.76 10.80 2.40
CA GLN A 49 9.88 11.12 0.97
C GLN A 49 11.10 11.99 0.69
N GLN A 50 11.36 13.01 1.50
CA GLN A 50 12.53 13.88 1.35
C GLN A 50 13.85 13.10 1.53
N ASN A 51 13.91 12.19 2.50
CA ASN A 51 15.08 11.36 2.72
C ASN A 51 15.34 10.40 1.55
N ILE A 52 14.28 9.77 1.02
CA ILE A 52 14.36 8.89 -0.15
C ILE A 52 14.80 9.66 -1.39
N GLU A 53 14.26 10.86 -1.61
CA GLU A 53 14.67 11.70 -2.75
C GLU A 53 16.14 12.16 -2.63
N THR A 54 16.57 12.49 -1.43
CA THR A 54 17.99 12.79 -1.16
C THR A 54 18.89 11.59 -1.47
N LEU A 55 18.49 10.39 -1.07
CA LEU A 55 19.23 9.15 -1.38
C LEU A 55 19.25 8.88 -2.89
N ARG A 56 18.12 9.07 -3.56
CA ARG A 56 17.99 8.95 -5.03
C ARG A 56 18.96 9.88 -5.74
N GLY A 57 19.00 11.14 -5.32
CA GLY A 57 19.94 12.13 -5.87
C GLY A 57 21.40 11.72 -5.74
N LYS A 58 21.80 11.10 -4.61
CA LYS A 58 23.15 10.57 -4.42
C LYS A 58 23.47 9.45 -5.40
N TYR A 59 22.56 8.49 -5.60
CA TYR A 59 22.76 7.41 -6.58
C TYR A 59 22.80 7.93 -8.02
N GLN A 60 21.95 8.91 -8.36
CA GLN A 60 21.97 9.53 -9.67
C GLN A 60 23.28 10.27 -9.96
N ALA A 61 23.81 11.01 -8.97
CA ALA A 61 25.09 11.71 -9.09
C ALA A 61 26.25 10.72 -9.31
N GLU A 62 26.26 9.60 -8.56
CA GLU A 62 27.30 8.59 -8.73
C GLU A 62 27.16 7.87 -10.08
N MET A 63 25.93 7.55 -10.52
CA MET A 63 25.69 6.97 -11.84
C MET A 63 26.15 7.89 -12.97
N LYS A 64 25.88 9.19 -12.83
CA LYS A 64 26.37 10.20 -13.79
C LYS A 64 27.89 10.19 -13.87
N ARG A 65 28.57 10.20 -12.71
CA ARG A 65 30.04 10.16 -12.64
C ARG A 65 30.61 8.93 -13.32
N ALA A 66 30.01 7.75 -13.07
CA ALA A 66 30.42 6.50 -13.68
C ALA A 66 30.19 6.49 -15.21
N THR A 67 29.11 7.10 -15.66
CA THR A 67 28.80 7.26 -17.09
C THR A 67 29.79 8.23 -17.75
N ASP A 68 30.08 9.36 -17.13
CA ASP A 68 31.03 10.34 -17.64
C ASP A 68 32.44 9.73 -17.75
N GLU A 69 32.87 8.93 -16.76
CA GLU A 69 34.15 8.21 -16.83
C GLU A 69 34.19 7.21 -17.98
N PHE A 70 33.12 6.46 -18.18
CA PHE A 70 33.02 5.54 -19.32
C PHE A 70 33.13 6.29 -20.65
N ASN A 71 32.40 7.39 -20.82
CA ASN A 71 32.42 8.18 -22.05
C ASN A 71 33.81 8.73 -22.36
N LEU A 72 34.49 9.29 -21.37
CA LEU A 72 35.87 9.77 -21.53
C LEU A 72 36.84 8.68 -21.98
N LYS A 73 36.76 7.50 -21.37
CA LYS A 73 37.61 6.36 -21.78
C LYS A 73 37.23 5.81 -23.16
N TYR A 74 35.93 5.84 -23.49
CA TYR A 74 35.45 5.41 -24.80
C TYR A 74 35.90 6.37 -25.91
N GLU A 75 35.81 7.69 -25.70
CA GLU A 75 36.34 8.70 -26.62
C GLU A 75 37.85 8.56 -26.83
N ALA A 76 38.60 8.44 -25.75
CA ALA A 76 40.05 8.22 -25.83
C ALA A 76 40.41 6.90 -26.55
N PHE A 77 39.60 5.87 -26.43
CA PHE A 77 39.76 4.64 -27.18
C PHE A 77 39.51 4.85 -28.68
N LEU A 78 38.47 5.57 -29.06
CA LEU A 78 38.17 5.84 -30.48
C LEU A 78 39.24 6.68 -31.14
N ASP A 79 39.71 7.73 -30.45
CA ASP A 79 40.76 8.64 -30.95
C ASP A 79 42.10 7.90 -31.21
N GLY A 80 42.45 6.99 -30.30
CA GLY A 80 43.68 6.23 -30.41
C GLY A 80 43.58 4.93 -31.24
N LEU A 81 42.39 4.57 -31.73
CA LEU A 81 42.13 3.25 -32.32
C LEU A 81 43.06 2.87 -33.48
N LYS A 82 43.48 3.87 -34.29
CA LYS A 82 44.35 3.65 -35.45
C LYS A 82 45.82 3.43 -35.02
N ASP A 83 46.23 4.00 -33.89
CA ASP A 83 47.62 4.02 -33.45
C ASP A 83 47.93 2.93 -32.40
N PHE A 84 46.90 2.25 -31.88
CA PHE A 84 47.09 1.22 -30.86
C PHE A 84 47.68 -0.07 -31.50
N ALA A 85 48.75 -0.55 -30.86
CA ALA A 85 49.20 -1.92 -31.09
C ALA A 85 48.07 -2.93 -30.75
N PRO A 86 48.00 -4.10 -31.45
CA PRO A 86 46.90 -5.05 -31.25
C PRO A 86 46.65 -5.44 -29.80
N ALA A 87 47.70 -5.68 -29.01
CA ALA A 87 47.60 -6.02 -27.58
C ALA A 87 47.00 -4.88 -26.73
N ILE A 88 47.37 -3.63 -27.07
CA ILE A 88 46.80 -2.45 -26.37
C ILE A 88 45.34 -2.27 -26.72
N ARG A 89 44.93 -2.50 -27.96
CA ARG A 89 43.54 -2.42 -28.37
C ARG A 89 42.69 -3.42 -27.61
N VAL A 90 43.11 -4.69 -27.54
CA VAL A 90 42.41 -5.73 -26.77
C VAL A 90 42.30 -5.35 -25.28
N LYS A 91 43.35 -4.88 -24.69
CA LYS A 91 43.33 -4.42 -23.29
C LYS A 91 42.34 -3.28 -23.06
N ARG A 92 42.32 -2.26 -23.91
CA ARG A 92 41.40 -1.11 -23.80
C ARG A 92 39.97 -1.51 -24.00
N GLN A 93 39.66 -2.43 -24.92
CA GLN A 93 38.31 -2.99 -25.11
C GLN A 93 37.85 -3.73 -23.87
N ALA A 94 38.70 -4.56 -23.25
CA ALA A 94 38.37 -5.27 -22.02
C ALA A 94 38.11 -4.30 -20.85
N GLU A 95 38.90 -3.24 -20.69
CA GLU A 95 38.70 -2.19 -19.68
C GLU A 95 37.32 -1.48 -19.87
N LEU A 96 36.94 -1.16 -21.09
CA LEU A 96 35.65 -0.55 -21.40
C LEU A 96 34.48 -1.49 -21.11
N GLN A 97 34.62 -2.77 -21.47
CA GLN A 97 33.61 -3.78 -21.20
C GLN A 97 33.43 -3.96 -19.68
N GLU A 98 34.51 -4.09 -18.92
CA GLU A 98 34.44 -4.20 -17.46
C GLU A 98 33.78 -2.97 -16.83
N LEU A 99 34.07 -1.77 -17.33
CA LEU A 99 33.46 -0.54 -16.81
C LEU A 99 31.96 -0.48 -17.12
N MET A 100 31.55 -0.90 -18.30
CA MET A 100 30.14 -1.00 -18.69
C MET A 100 29.39 -2.00 -17.79
N GLU A 101 29.97 -3.18 -17.55
CA GLU A 101 29.38 -4.20 -16.68
C GLU A 101 29.24 -3.69 -15.24
N LYS A 102 30.24 -3.01 -14.71
CA LYS A 102 30.19 -2.36 -13.39
C LYS A 102 29.10 -1.30 -13.30
N ASN A 103 28.96 -0.47 -14.34
CA ASN A 103 27.92 0.57 -14.37
C ASN A 103 26.52 -0.05 -14.42
N MET A 104 26.33 -1.14 -15.17
CA MET A 104 25.05 -1.86 -15.20
C MET A 104 24.73 -2.51 -13.86
N ALA A 105 25.70 -3.17 -13.23
CA ALA A 105 25.55 -3.78 -11.91
C ALA A 105 25.23 -2.73 -10.84
N PHE A 106 25.93 -1.60 -10.84
CA PHE A 106 25.65 -0.49 -9.94
C PHE A 106 24.24 0.07 -10.11
N LYS A 107 23.78 0.26 -11.36
CA LYS A 107 22.42 0.74 -11.64
C LYS A 107 21.34 -0.18 -11.07
N GLN A 108 21.51 -1.49 -11.23
CA GLN A 108 20.59 -2.48 -10.71
C GLN A 108 20.57 -2.51 -9.17
N GLU A 109 21.78 -2.49 -8.57
CA GLU A 109 21.91 -2.51 -7.12
C GLU A 109 21.37 -1.22 -6.48
N ALA A 110 21.65 -0.05 -7.07
CA ALA A 110 21.09 1.23 -6.62
C ALA A 110 19.56 1.24 -6.65
N ALA A 111 18.94 0.71 -7.71
CA ALA A 111 17.48 0.58 -7.78
C ALA A 111 16.93 -0.33 -6.68
N ARG A 112 17.56 -1.48 -6.46
CA ARG A 112 17.18 -2.43 -5.41
C ARG A 112 17.30 -1.82 -4.01
N LEU A 113 18.42 -1.15 -3.74
CA LEU A 113 18.68 -0.52 -2.44
C LEU A 113 17.71 0.65 -2.18
N LEU A 114 17.38 1.42 -3.20
CA LEU A 114 16.43 2.52 -3.10
C LEU A 114 15.03 2.01 -2.77
N GLN A 115 14.57 0.97 -3.46
CA GLN A 115 13.28 0.32 -3.19
C GLN A 115 13.24 -0.27 -1.77
N LYS A 116 14.32 -0.92 -1.35
CA LYS A 116 14.42 -1.44 0.02
C LYS A 116 14.36 -0.32 1.05
N ALA A 117 15.12 0.75 0.86
CA ALA A 117 15.13 1.90 1.77
C ALA A 117 13.75 2.54 1.90
N GLU A 118 13.01 2.69 0.79
CA GLU A 118 11.64 3.20 0.80
C GLU A 118 10.69 2.28 1.57
N THR A 119 10.77 0.98 1.31
CA THR A 119 9.95 -0.02 2.00
C THR A 119 10.22 -0.03 3.50
N ASP A 120 11.49 -0.07 3.91
CA ASP A 120 11.91 -0.10 5.30
C ASP A 120 11.52 1.20 6.04
N ALA A 121 11.68 2.35 5.39
CA ALA A 121 11.32 3.65 5.98
C ALA A 121 9.80 3.82 6.14
N MET A 122 9.01 3.26 5.21
CA MET A 122 7.55 3.35 5.27
C MET A 122 6.92 2.33 6.24
N ALA A 123 7.59 1.22 6.54
CA ALA A 123 7.03 0.15 7.35
C ALA A 123 6.53 0.61 8.74
N PRO A 124 7.28 1.38 9.55
CA PRO A 124 6.83 1.83 10.86
C PRO A 124 5.63 2.78 10.77
N LEU A 125 5.58 3.67 9.76
CA LEU A 125 4.45 4.58 9.56
C LEU A 125 3.18 3.80 9.18
N LYS A 126 3.28 2.82 8.27
CA LYS A 126 2.17 1.94 7.91
C LYS A 126 1.67 1.11 9.10
N ALA A 127 2.58 0.63 9.95
CA ALA A 127 2.20 -0.10 11.16
C ALA A 127 1.40 0.79 12.12
N ARG A 128 1.84 2.03 12.37
CA ARG A 128 1.10 3.00 13.19
C ARG A 128 -0.27 3.34 12.59
N LEU A 129 -0.34 3.54 11.27
CA LEU A 129 -1.61 3.78 10.59
C LEU A 129 -2.59 2.62 10.80
N ASN A 130 -2.14 1.38 10.65
CA ASN A 130 -2.99 0.22 10.89
C ASN A 130 -3.48 0.13 12.34
N GLN A 131 -2.63 0.48 13.32
CA GLN A 131 -3.04 0.56 14.72
C GLN A 131 -4.07 1.67 14.95
N ALA A 132 -3.89 2.86 14.33
CA ALA A 132 -4.86 3.95 14.40
C ALA A 132 -6.22 3.55 13.80
N VAL A 133 -6.22 2.85 12.67
CA VAL A 133 -7.44 2.30 12.04
C VAL A 133 -8.17 1.35 12.99
N ALA A 134 -7.46 0.40 13.59
CA ALA A 134 -8.06 -0.54 14.54
C ALA A 134 -8.66 0.19 15.75
N LYS A 135 -7.91 1.10 16.36
CA LYS A 135 -8.34 1.89 17.50
C LYS A 135 -9.61 2.72 17.21
N VAL A 136 -9.64 3.40 16.06
CA VAL A 136 -10.83 4.17 15.63
C VAL A 136 -12.03 3.25 15.40
N GLY A 137 -11.81 2.08 14.79
CA GLY A 137 -12.86 1.06 14.59
C GLY A 137 -13.50 0.63 15.90
N GLU A 138 -12.67 0.31 16.89
CA GLU A 138 -13.12 -0.10 18.24
C GLU A 138 -13.84 1.04 18.95
N GLN A 139 -13.26 2.24 19.00
CA GLN A 139 -13.84 3.40 19.67
C GLN A 139 -15.21 3.79 19.12
N LYS A 140 -15.41 3.64 17.81
CA LYS A 140 -16.67 3.98 17.13
C LYS A 140 -17.65 2.81 17.03
N GLY A 141 -17.27 1.62 17.48
CA GLY A 141 -18.10 0.41 17.39
C GLY A 141 -18.43 0.04 15.95
N LEU A 142 -17.50 0.22 15.03
CA LEU A 142 -17.67 -0.10 13.62
C LEU A 142 -17.41 -1.59 13.38
N ALA A 143 -18.22 -2.21 12.53
CA ALA A 143 -18.06 -3.62 12.18
C ALA A 143 -16.78 -3.85 11.34
N PHE A 144 -16.44 -2.88 10.50
CA PHE A 144 -15.23 -2.86 9.68
C PHE A 144 -14.94 -1.44 9.16
N ILE A 145 -13.74 -1.23 8.65
CA ILE A 145 -13.34 0.01 7.96
C ILE A 145 -12.81 -0.37 6.57
N LEU A 146 -13.38 0.27 5.54
CA LEU A 146 -13.01 0.04 4.14
C LEU A 146 -11.95 1.05 3.68
N ASN A 147 -10.96 0.56 2.95
CA ASN A 147 -10.10 1.41 2.15
C ASN A 147 -10.78 1.73 0.82
N THR A 148 -10.87 3.02 0.47
CA THR A 148 -11.52 3.50 -0.77
C THR A 148 -10.55 3.74 -1.92
N ASP A 149 -9.25 3.51 -1.72
CA ASP A 149 -8.24 3.70 -2.76
C ASP A 149 -8.53 2.82 -3.99
N ASN A 150 -8.13 3.31 -5.15
CA ASN A 150 -8.28 2.59 -6.42
C ASN A 150 -9.73 2.17 -6.76
N ASN A 151 -10.71 2.95 -6.29
CA ASN A 151 -12.13 2.66 -6.48
C ASN A 151 -12.56 1.29 -5.91
N ALA A 152 -11.91 0.84 -4.84
CA ALA A 152 -12.18 -0.45 -4.20
C ALA A 152 -13.61 -0.54 -3.61
N ALA A 153 -14.23 0.60 -3.32
CA ALA A 153 -15.60 0.71 -2.85
C ALA A 153 -16.36 1.75 -3.70
N PRO A 154 -16.86 1.38 -4.90
CA PRO A 154 -17.45 2.33 -5.84
C PRO A 154 -18.79 2.93 -5.37
N TYR A 155 -19.44 2.28 -4.40
CA TYR A 155 -20.63 2.79 -3.75
C TYR A 155 -20.58 2.54 -2.24
N LEU A 156 -20.88 3.56 -1.48
CA LEU A 156 -21.01 3.52 -0.02
C LEU A 156 -22.33 4.16 0.38
N ASN A 157 -23.14 3.43 1.15
CA ASN A 157 -24.40 3.97 1.65
C ASN A 157 -24.11 5.02 2.76
N PRO A 158 -24.44 6.30 2.56
CA PRO A 158 -24.10 7.36 3.53
C PRO A 158 -24.89 7.25 4.85
N ALA A 159 -25.98 6.49 4.88
CA ALA A 159 -26.72 6.25 6.11
C ALA A 159 -26.08 5.20 7.03
N LEU A 160 -25.23 4.34 6.49
CA LEU A 160 -24.58 3.23 7.21
C LEU A 160 -23.08 3.42 7.33
N GLY A 161 -22.47 4.14 6.41
CA GLY A 161 -21.03 4.39 6.33
C GLY A 161 -20.63 5.76 6.88
N GLU A 162 -19.52 5.81 7.61
CA GLU A 162 -18.94 7.04 8.16
C GLU A 162 -17.51 7.23 7.61
N ASN A 163 -17.20 8.45 7.12
CA ASN A 163 -15.83 8.80 6.78
C ASN A 163 -15.01 9.00 8.05
N VAL A 164 -14.05 8.12 8.28
CA VAL A 164 -13.20 8.12 9.48
C VAL A 164 -11.79 8.69 9.25
N SER A 165 -11.50 9.25 8.07
CA SER A 165 -10.19 9.79 7.73
C SER A 165 -9.65 10.78 8.76
N ALA A 166 -10.48 11.73 9.22
CA ALA A 166 -10.08 12.74 10.20
C ALA A 166 -9.76 12.13 11.56
N ALA A 167 -10.55 11.13 12.00
CA ALA A 167 -10.33 10.44 13.26
C ALA A 167 -9.03 9.63 13.23
N ILE A 168 -8.78 8.90 12.12
CA ILE A 168 -7.53 8.13 11.94
C ILE A 168 -6.32 9.06 11.87
N SER A 169 -6.41 10.19 11.15
CA SER A 169 -5.32 11.17 11.07
C SER A 169 -5.01 11.80 12.44
N ALA A 170 -6.00 11.97 13.30
CA ALA A 170 -5.80 12.48 14.66
C ALA A 170 -5.06 11.47 15.54
N GLU A 171 -5.35 10.18 15.41
CA GLU A 171 -4.68 9.10 16.14
C GLU A 171 -3.26 8.79 15.60
N LEU A 172 -2.96 9.17 14.36
CA LEU A 172 -1.66 8.95 13.72
C LEU A 172 -0.60 9.99 14.13
N LYS A 173 -1.02 11.14 14.65
CA LYS A 173 -0.14 12.21 15.16
C LYS A 173 0.51 11.82 16.48
#